data_2f9835a63c39e6de4db37cdba6ccd737
#
_entry.id   2f9835a63c39e6de4db37cdba6ccd737
#
_cell.length_a   1.000
_cell.length_b   1.000
_cell.length_c   1.000
_cell.angle_alpha   90.00
_cell.angle_beta   90.00
_cell.angle_gamma   90.00
#
_symmetry.space_group_name_H-M   'P 1'
#
loop_
_entity.id
_entity.type
_entity.pdbx_description
1 polymer ?
#
loop_
_entity_poly.entity_id
_entity_poly.type
_entity_poly.pdbx_seq_one_letter_code
_entity_poly.pdbx_strand_id
1 'polypeptide(L)'
;PPADARAAFQRGAVDAWVIWDPYLAEVETTAHARLLKNAEGLVPHYTFFLASRKFADGHPETAKQVLNALSQLSTWANSHQADAAKILSGSTGLPVPIWQRALARMPFGAERMTPNVFNEQQALADKFTQIGLLPVKVNVSSATWARDKQ
;
A
#
# COMPACT_ATOMS: atom_id res chain seq x y z
N PRO A 1 2.66 -5.77 -15.76
CA PRO A 1 1.39 -5.54 -15.05
C PRO A 1 0.96 -6.79 -14.26
N PRO A 2 0.23 -6.67 -13.11
CA PRO A 2 -0.18 -7.82 -12.29
C PRO A 2 -0.95 -8.88 -13.06
N ALA A 3 -1.83 -8.49 -13.99
CA ALA A 3 -2.61 -9.42 -14.80
C ALA A 3 -1.72 -10.29 -15.72
N ASP A 4 -0.72 -9.70 -16.36
CA ASP A 4 0.20 -10.43 -17.23
C ASP A 4 1.10 -11.36 -16.42
N ALA A 5 1.60 -10.89 -15.29
CA ALA A 5 2.42 -11.69 -14.38
C ALA A 5 1.63 -12.87 -13.80
N ARG A 6 0.35 -12.66 -13.43
CA ARG A 6 -0.56 -13.73 -13.01
C ARG A 6 -0.72 -14.79 -14.11
N ALA A 7 -0.99 -14.35 -15.34
CA ALA A 7 -1.14 -15.27 -16.46
C ALA A 7 0.16 -16.06 -16.74
N ALA A 8 1.33 -15.42 -16.62
CA ALA A 8 2.62 -16.08 -16.74
C ALA A 8 2.84 -17.12 -15.64
N PHE A 9 2.52 -16.82 -14.40
CA PHE A 9 2.64 -17.74 -13.28
C PHE A 9 1.67 -18.93 -13.42
N GLN A 10 0.40 -18.68 -13.75
CA GLN A 10 -0.62 -19.73 -13.86
C GLN A 10 -0.33 -20.73 -15.01
N ARG A 11 0.31 -20.30 -16.09
CA ARG A 11 0.71 -21.21 -17.19
C ARG A 11 2.10 -21.83 -17.00
N GLY A 12 2.76 -21.61 -15.85
CA GLY A 12 4.09 -22.16 -15.57
C GLY A 12 5.23 -21.52 -16.36
N ALA A 13 5.04 -20.31 -16.90
CA ALA A 13 6.10 -19.59 -17.61
C ALA A 13 7.11 -18.93 -16.64
N VAL A 14 6.76 -18.83 -15.36
CA VAL A 14 7.62 -18.43 -14.24
C VAL A 14 7.35 -19.35 -13.06
N ASP A 15 8.39 -19.69 -12.31
CA ASP A 15 8.31 -20.61 -11.16
C ASP A 15 7.86 -19.93 -9.89
N ALA A 16 8.09 -18.62 -9.77
CA ALA A 16 7.73 -17.82 -8.60
C ALA A 16 7.30 -16.41 -9.03
N TRP A 17 6.46 -15.81 -8.20
CA TRP A 17 5.93 -14.46 -8.43
C TRP A 17 5.93 -13.68 -7.12
N VAL A 18 6.42 -12.44 -7.14
CA VAL A 18 6.36 -11.50 -6.02
C VAL A 18 5.20 -10.54 -6.27
N ILE A 19 4.22 -10.55 -5.38
CA ILE A 19 2.98 -9.77 -5.55
C ILE A 19 2.40 -9.38 -4.18
N TRP A 20 1.54 -8.39 -4.16
CA TRP A 20 0.81 -7.89 -3.00
C TRP A 20 -0.68 -8.25 -3.08
N ASP A 21 -1.40 -8.08 -1.96
CA ASP A 21 -2.86 -8.24 -1.90
C ASP A 21 -3.60 -7.10 -2.65
N PRO A 22 -4.73 -7.37 -3.29
CA PRO A 22 -5.51 -8.61 -3.23
C PRO A 22 -5.06 -9.71 -4.20
N TYR A 23 -4.08 -9.47 -5.07
CA TYR A 23 -3.63 -10.46 -6.06
C TYR A 23 -3.02 -11.72 -5.43
N LEU A 24 -2.33 -11.57 -4.27
CA LEU A 24 -1.85 -12.73 -3.51
C LEU A 24 -3.02 -13.59 -3.05
N ALA A 25 -4.04 -12.99 -2.44
CA ALA A 25 -5.23 -13.70 -1.99
C ALA A 25 -5.97 -14.38 -3.16
N GLU A 26 -6.00 -13.73 -4.32
CA GLU A 26 -6.60 -14.29 -5.54
C GLU A 26 -5.85 -15.53 -6.00
N VAL A 27 -4.52 -15.48 -6.16
CA VAL A 27 -3.75 -16.61 -6.70
C VAL A 27 -3.64 -17.78 -5.72
N GLU A 28 -3.62 -17.51 -4.42
CA GLU A 28 -3.72 -18.57 -3.39
C GLU A 28 -5.06 -19.34 -3.50
N THR A 29 -6.14 -18.62 -3.80
CA THR A 29 -7.48 -19.20 -3.87
C THR A 29 -7.76 -19.88 -5.20
N THR A 30 -7.34 -19.28 -6.32
CA THR A 30 -7.70 -19.73 -7.68
C THR A 30 -6.68 -20.67 -8.32
N ALA A 31 -5.41 -20.55 -7.95
CA ALA A 31 -4.32 -21.36 -8.50
C ALA A 31 -3.58 -22.20 -7.44
N HIS A 32 -4.10 -22.24 -6.20
CA HIS A 32 -3.50 -22.97 -5.08
C HIS A 32 -2.01 -22.66 -4.90
N ALA A 33 -1.61 -21.41 -5.16
CA ALA A 33 -0.23 -20.97 -5.04
C ALA A 33 0.24 -21.09 -3.59
N ARG A 34 1.46 -21.58 -3.42
CA ARG A 34 2.08 -21.73 -2.11
C ARG A 34 2.89 -20.46 -1.77
N LEU A 35 2.61 -19.86 -0.61
CA LEU A 35 3.42 -18.77 -0.09
C LEU A 35 4.81 -19.31 0.31
N LEU A 36 5.85 -18.81 -0.34
CA LEU A 36 7.24 -19.15 -0.01
C LEU A 36 7.77 -18.28 1.14
N LYS A 37 7.53 -16.98 1.07
CA LYS A 37 7.93 -15.98 2.07
C LYS A 37 7.03 -14.75 1.96
N ASN A 38 6.61 -14.21 3.10
CA ASN A 38 5.99 -12.90 3.19
C ASN A 38 7.05 -11.82 3.51
N ALA A 39 6.64 -10.57 3.47
CA ALA A 39 7.51 -9.42 3.77
C ALA A 39 7.66 -9.12 5.27
N GLU A 40 6.95 -9.84 6.13
CA GLU A 40 6.94 -9.62 7.58
C GLU A 40 8.36 -9.74 8.16
N GLY A 41 8.79 -8.72 8.88
CA GLY A 41 10.14 -8.62 9.43
C GLY A 41 11.27 -8.41 8.41
N LEU A 42 10.96 -8.27 7.12
CA LEU A 42 11.94 -8.04 6.05
C LEU A 42 11.91 -6.60 5.54
N VAL A 43 10.73 -6.12 5.17
CA VAL A 43 10.54 -4.76 4.66
C VAL A 43 9.23 -4.18 5.19
N PRO A 44 9.19 -2.88 5.51
CA PRO A 44 7.95 -2.19 5.79
C PRO A 44 7.14 -2.04 4.49
N HIS A 45 5.82 -2.06 4.61
CA HIS A 45 4.92 -1.84 3.49
C HIS A 45 4.02 -0.64 3.79
N TYR A 46 4.44 0.53 3.33
CA TYR A 46 3.65 1.76 3.46
C TYR A 46 2.98 2.12 2.14
N THR A 47 1.76 2.62 2.24
CA THR A 47 1.05 3.33 1.19
C THR A 47 0.87 4.78 1.63
N PHE A 48 1.09 5.74 0.72
CA PHE A 48 1.07 7.15 1.06
C PHE A 48 -0.08 7.87 0.37
N PHE A 49 -0.76 8.74 1.11
CA PHE A 49 -1.65 9.72 0.53
C PHE A 49 -0.82 10.93 0.07
N LEU A 50 -0.93 11.28 -1.20
CA LEU A 50 -0.15 12.34 -1.81
C LEU A 50 -1.03 13.51 -2.19
N ALA A 51 -0.53 14.71 -1.95
CA ALA A 51 -1.15 15.95 -2.43
C ALA A 51 -0.10 16.83 -3.12
N SER A 52 -0.53 17.63 -4.10
CA SER A 52 0.38 18.64 -4.63
C SER A 52 0.69 19.68 -3.55
N ARG A 53 1.92 20.18 -3.53
CA ARG A 53 2.32 21.22 -2.58
C ARG A 53 1.44 22.47 -2.71
N LYS A 54 1.13 22.87 -3.95
CA LYS A 54 0.22 23.99 -4.21
C LYS A 54 -1.15 23.82 -3.55
N PHE A 55 -1.72 22.60 -3.59
CA PHE A 55 -3.00 22.31 -2.94
C PHE A 55 -2.85 22.33 -1.41
N ALA A 56 -1.88 21.60 -0.88
CA ALA A 56 -1.69 21.47 0.56
C ALA A 56 -1.40 22.83 1.25
N ASP A 57 -0.59 23.67 0.62
CA ASP A 57 -0.24 25.01 1.16
C ASP A 57 -1.38 26.01 0.95
N GLY A 58 -2.10 25.94 -0.18
CA GLY A 58 -3.21 26.84 -0.50
C GLY A 58 -4.50 26.52 0.23
N HIS A 59 -4.72 25.23 0.60
CA HIS A 59 -5.95 24.73 1.22
C HIS A 59 -5.67 23.83 2.43
N PRO A 60 -4.92 24.32 3.44
CA PRO A 60 -4.46 23.49 4.55
C PRO A 60 -5.60 22.88 5.37
N GLU A 61 -6.69 23.61 5.56
CA GLU A 61 -7.84 23.09 6.33
C GLU A 61 -8.58 21.98 5.55
N THR A 62 -8.70 22.11 4.24
CA THR A 62 -9.26 21.05 3.40
C THR A 62 -8.37 19.81 3.43
N ALA A 63 -7.05 19.97 3.34
CA ALA A 63 -6.11 18.85 3.45
C ALA A 63 -6.25 18.10 4.79
N LYS A 64 -6.36 18.83 5.90
CA LYS A 64 -6.61 18.25 7.23
C LYS A 64 -7.95 17.52 7.31
N GLN A 65 -9.02 18.10 6.76
CA GLN A 65 -10.34 17.46 6.73
C GLN A 65 -10.30 16.12 5.96
N VAL A 66 -9.61 16.09 4.81
CA VAL A 66 -9.42 14.84 4.05
C VAL A 66 -8.65 13.80 4.86
N LEU A 67 -7.55 14.18 5.50
CA LEU A 67 -6.77 13.27 6.34
C LEU A 67 -7.59 12.72 7.51
N ASN A 68 -8.39 13.57 8.16
CA ASN A 68 -9.28 13.15 9.24
C ASN A 68 -10.35 12.16 8.73
N ALA A 69 -10.96 12.43 7.57
CA ALA A 69 -11.94 11.52 6.97
C ALA A 69 -11.31 10.16 6.61
N LEU A 70 -10.08 10.15 6.07
CA LEU A 70 -9.34 8.93 5.78
C LEU A 70 -9.01 8.13 7.06
N SER A 71 -8.64 8.82 8.15
CA SER A 71 -8.40 8.17 9.44
C SER A 71 -9.68 7.54 10.01
N GLN A 72 -10.81 8.27 9.97
CA GLN A 72 -12.10 7.73 10.39
C GLN A 72 -12.53 6.53 9.53
N LEU A 73 -12.36 6.62 8.21
CA LEU A 73 -12.66 5.52 7.29
C LEU A 73 -11.80 4.29 7.58
N SER A 74 -10.52 4.48 7.87
CA SER A 74 -9.60 3.40 8.24
C SER A 74 -10.05 2.69 9.53
N THR A 75 -10.45 3.45 10.54
CA THR A 75 -10.98 2.92 11.81
C THR A 75 -12.27 2.13 11.57
N TRP A 76 -13.19 2.69 10.77
CA TRP A 76 -14.42 2.01 10.40
C TRP A 76 -14.13 0.70 9.65
N ALA A 77 -13.25 0.71 8.64
CA ALA A 77 -12.94 -0.45 7.84
C ALA A 77 -12.31 -1.59 8.67
N ASN A 78 -11.48 -1.28 9.65
CA ASN A 78 -10.91 -2.27 10.57
C ASN A 78 -11.98 -2.96 11.43
N SER A 79 -13.01 -2.23 11.85
CA SER A 79 -14.10 -2.77 12.66
C SER A 79 -15.23 -3.40 11.82
N HIS A 80 -15.29 -3.13 10.50
CA HIS A 80 -16.35 -3.57 9.59
C HIS A 80 -15.77 -4.30 8.36
N GLN A 81 -14.81 -5.20 8.58
CA GLN A 81 -14.07 -5.87 7.49
C GLN A 81 -14.98 -6.58 6.47
N ALA A 82 -16.09 -7.17 6.92
CA ALA A 82 -17.05 -7.84 6.03
C ALA A 82 -17.72 -6.86 5.06
N ASP A 83 -18.07 -5.67 5.53
CA ASP A 83 -18.70 -4.64 4.69
C ASP A 83 -17.65 -3.94 3.81
N ALA A 84 -16.45 -3.69 4.33
CA ALA A 84 -15.32 -3.22 3.55
C ALA A 84 -15.01 -4.18 2.38
N ALA A 85 -15.00 -5.50 2.63
CA ALA A 85 -14.81 -6.51 1.57
C ALA A 85 -15.89 -6.45 0.48
N LYS A 86 -17.15 -6.23 0.84
CA LYS A 86 -18.25 -6.07 -0.12
C LYS A 86 -18.08 -4.81 -0.98
N ILE A 87 -17.74 -3.68 -0.34
CA ILE A 87 -17.51 -2.41 -1.05
C ILE A 87 -16.34 -2.55 -2.03
N LEU A 88 -15.23 -3.13 -1.59
CA LEU A 88 -14.05 -3.35 -2.43
C LEU A 88 -14.34 -4.35 -3.56
N SER A 89 -15.12 -5.38 -3.30
CA SER A 89 -15.59 -6.32 -4.32
C SER A 89 -16.40 -5.61 -5.41
N GLY A 90 -17.34 -4.75 -5.00
CA GLY A 90 -18.14 -3.96 -5.95
C GLY A 90 -17.34 -2.99 -6.79
N SER A 91 -16.27 -2.39 -6.23
CA SER A 91 -15.43 -1.41 -6.93
C SER A 91 -14.36 -2.04 -7.83
N THR A 92 -13.90 -3.25 -7.50
CA THR A 92 -12.77 -3.90 -8.20
C THR A 92 -13.16 -5.08 -9.07
N GLY A 93 -14.37 -5.62 -8.86
CA GLY A 93 -14.83 -6.84 -9.53
C GLY A 93 -14.24 -8.14 -8.97
N LEU A 94 -13.36 -8.09 -7.97
CA LEU A 94 -12.84 -9.29 -7.30
C LEU A 94 -13.88 -9.85 -6.33
N PRO A 95 -14.03 -11.18 -6.22
CA PRO A 95 -14.98 -11.80 -5.30
C PRO A 95 -14.77 -11.41 -3.83
N VAL A 96 -15.86 -11.27 -3.08
CA VAL A 96 -15.83 -10.94 -1.64
C VAL A 96 -14.86 -11.82 -0.83
N PRO A 97 -14.81 -13.15 -0.99
CA PRO A 97 -13.87 -13.99 -0.24
C PRO A 97 -12.39 -13.63 -0.47
N ILE A 98 -12.04 -13.15 -1.66
CA ILE A 98 -10.67 -12.69 -1.97
C ILE A 98 -10.34 -11.44 -1.12
N TRP A 99 -11.26 -10.49 -1.07
CA TRP A 99 -11.10 -9.30 -0.26
C TRP A 99 -11.10 -9.59 1.24
N GLN A 100 -11.94 -10.51 1.72
CA GLN A 100 -11.91 -10.95 3.13
C GLN A 100 -10.54 -11.53 3.50
N ARG A 101 -9.95 -12.36 2.63
CA ARG A 101 -8.62 -12.93 2.84
C ARG A 101 -7.52 -11.86 2.82
N ALA A 102 -7.60 -10.92 1.88
CA ALA A 102 -6.66 -9.81 1.78
C ALA A 102 -6.72 -8.90 3.01
N LEU A 103 -7.92 -8.50 3.42
CA LEU A 103 -8.12 -7.59 4.57
C LEU A 103 -7.68 -8.19 5.90
N ALA A 104 -7.74 -9.51 6.06
CA ALA A 104 -7.22 -10.20 7.25
C ALA A 104 -5.70 -10.01 7.45
N ARG A 105 -4.97 -9.62 6.39
CA ARG A 105 -3.52 -9.37 6.40
C ARG A 105 -3.15 -7.90 6.27
N MET A 106 -4.11 -7.04 5.92
CA MET A 106 -3.89 -5.62 5.63
C MET A 106 -4.69 -4.76 6.62
N PRO A 107 -4.15 -4.44 7.79
CA PRO A 107 -4.81 -3.48 8.67
C PRO A 107 -4.84 -2.11 7.98
N PHE A 108 -5.98 -1.45 8.04
CA PHE A 108 -6.10 -0.06 7.63
C PHE A 108 -5.54 0.86 8.71
N GLY A 109 -4.87 1.92 8.30
CA GLY A 109 -4.42 2.99 9.17
C GLY A 109 -4.04 4.19 8.31
N ALA A 110 -4.51 5.37 8.69
CA ALA A 110 -4.07 6.63 8.14
C ALA A 110 -3.40 7.41 9.26
N GLU A 111 -2.08 7.39 9.29
CA GLU A 111 -1.26 7.99 10.33
C GLU A 111 -0.33 9.04 9.74
N ARG A 112 0.16 9.92 10.62
CA ARG A 112 1.18 10.88 10.23
C ARG A 112 2.51 10.19 9.98
N MET A 113 3.32 10.79 9.12
CA MET A 113 4.69 10.36 8.90
C MET A 113 5.52 10.52 10.19
N THR A 114 5.94 9.39 10.77
CA THR A 114 6.81 9.39 11.95
C THR A 114 8.29 9.45 11.54
N PRO A 115 9.21 9.82 12.46
CA PRO A 115 10.65 9.75 12.19
C PRO A 115 11.11 8.38 11.70
N ASN A 116 10.53 7.29 12.22
CA ASN A 116 10.84 5.93 11.79
C ASN A 116 10.46 5.71 10.33
N VAL A 117 9.24 6.09 9.93
CA VAL A 117 8.78 6.00 8.53
C VAL A 117 9.71 6.79 7.60
N PHE A 118 10.15 7.99 8.00
CA PHE A 118 11.11 8.78 7.22
C PHE A 118 12.44 8.05 7.03
N ASN A 119 13.00 7.47 8.10
CA ASN A 119 14.26 6.75 8.04
C ASN A 119 14.16 5.52 7.15
N GLU A 120 13.09 4.75 7.25
CA GLU A 120 12.85 3.57 6.43
C GLU A 120 12.67 3.92 4.95
N GLN A 121 11.91 4.98 4.65
CA GLN A 121 11.73 5.46 3.28
C GLN A 121 13.03 6.05 2.71
N GLN A 122 13.85 6.74 3.52
CA GLN A 122 15.15 7.23 3.08
C GLN A 122 16.09 6.06 2.76
N ALA A 123 16.14 5.04 3.62
CA ALA A 123 16.96 3.84 3.37
C ALA A 123 16.55 3.13 2.06
N LEU A 124 15.25 3.07 1.77
CA LEU A 124 14.74 2.53 0.51
C LEU A 124 15.16 3.38 -0.69
N ALA A 125 15.02 4.71 -0.60
CA ALA A 125 15.45 5.64 -1.65
C ALA A 125 16.96 5.56 -1.92
N ASP A 126 17.77 5.48 -0.87
CA ASP A 126 19.23 5.34 -0.97
C ASP A 126 19.60 4.00 -1.64
N LYS A 127 18.89 2.92 -1.29
CA LYS A 127 19.10 1.62 -1.93
C LYS A 127 18.73 1.64 -3.42
N PHE A 128 17.63 2.28 -3.78
CA PHE A 128 17.22 2.42 -5.18
C PHE A 128 18.20 3.30 -5.98
N THR A 129 18.79 4.32 -5.36
CA THR A 129 19.87 5.10 -5.97
C THR A 129 21.11 4.24 -6.16
N GLN A 130 21.50 3.45 -5.14
CA GLN A 130 22.68 2.58 -5.20
C GLN A 130 22.62 1.56 -6.33
N ILE A 131 21.46 0.97 -6.59
CA ILE A 131 21.27 -0.03 -7.66
C ILE A 131 20.85 0.60 -9.00
N GLY A 132 20.86 1.93 -9.13
CA GLY A 132 20.62 2.65 -10.38
C GLY A 132 19.14 2.77 -10.78
N LEU A 133 18.18 2.41 -9.92
CA LEU A 133 16.75 2.60 -10.19
C LEU A 133 16.31 4.06 -10.04
N LEU A 134 16.96 4.83 -9.15
CA LEU A 134 16.81 6.28 -9.07
C LEU A 134 18.06 6.94 -9.65
N PRO A 135 17.92 7.87 -10.60
CA PRO A 135 19.06 8.52 -11.25
C PRO A 135 19.78 9.54 -10.34
N VAL A 136 19.12 10.00 -9.28
CA VAL A 136 19.64 11.00 -8.33
C VAL A 136 19.25 10.64 -6.91
N LYS A 137 20.03 11.10 -5.94
CA LYS A 137 19.67 11.00 -4.53
C LYS A 137 18.44 11.81 -4.21
N VAL A 138 17.50 11.22 -3.49
CA VAL A 138 16.26 11.85 -3.04
C VAL A 138 16.35 12.10 -1.53
N ASN A 139 15.93 13.27 -1.09
CA ASN A 139 15.72 13.57 0.31
C ASN A 139 14.22 13.42 0.62
N VAL A 140 13.84 12.32 1.24
CA VAL A 140 12.44 11.98 1.55
C VAL A 140 11.79 13.03 2.45
N SER A 141 12.53 13.60 3.41
CA SER A 141 11.99 14.61 4.32
C SER A 141 11.58 15.89 3.62
N SER A 142 12.15 16.19 2.45
CA SER A 142 11.80 17.39 1.67
C SER A 142 10.41 17.29 1.02
N ALA A 143 9.90 16.08 0.82
CA ALA A 143 8.57 15.84 0.27
C ALA A 143 7.44 16.01 1.31
N THR A 144 7.78 16.07 2.60
CA THR A 144 6.79 16.17 3.67
C THR A 144 6.13 17.55 3.68
N TRP A 145 4.86 17.56 3.95
CA TRP A 145 4.15 18.81 4.21
C TRP A 145 4.56 19.39 5.57
N ALA A 146 5.11 20.61 5.57
CA ALA A 146 5.71 21.23 6.77
C ALA A 146 4.73 21.40 7.95
N ARG A 147 3.42 21.56 7.65
CA ARG A 147 2.37 21.69 8.66
C ARG A 147 1.96 20.37 9.31
N ASP A 148 2.45 19.25 8.83
CA ASP A 148 2.26 17.93 9.43
C ASP A 148 3.30 17.64 10.53
N LYS A 149 4.26 18.57 10.72
CA LYS A 149 5.29 18.47 11.76
C LYS A 149 4.89 19.12 13.09
N GLN A 150 3.70 19.71 13.18
CA GLN A 150 3.10 20.25 14.40
C GLN A 150 1.99 19.33 14.87
#